data_6345d75a9281e61aecf95f280308464f
#
_entry.id   6345d75a9281e61aecf95f280308464f
#
_cell.length_a   1.000
_cell.length_b   1.000
_cell.length_c   1.000
_cell.angle_alpha   90.00
_cell.angle_beta   90.00
_cell.angle_gamma   90.00
#
_symmetry.space_group_name_H-M   'P 1'
#
loop_
_entity.id
_entity.type
_entity.pdbx_description
1 polymer ?
#
loop_
_entity_poly.entity_id
_entity_poly.type
_entity_poly.pdbx_seq_one_letter_code
_entity_poly.pdbx_strand_id
1 'polypeptide(L)'
;MFLVFFLLCTLLSYSQNNSIQNDIFFKGFELGNNGSVFIPYFPIFPTTDLNIKSFDMGFRLIDNYENKEKLDKIYKLPDLVINNEVYYQGSSREGAYIKANLSRPISNNSFLDFNYNNLISKGFYPFQENKYSNLTVEYSYFNKNKDYAFSVFLNTINGFYNEIGGVVDYNLLLSDDLQEVILNDAKTKIKNRYISFNQFYKLQSGALISYNLNYNLFKKNFNDLNPAYFYFDDDIETFNDSTNYSSIKNKFTYHSNYFSSNNIDYSISYNLYSHSLLNKNKGDIILSISNLNNPINEKYNFGINYCFSGLNKNNYNFSFLHYIDLDLLTGEYSFGMNRKKPDFFNKNFIDHIDWETDLKSTRNLFLNFKSSFFNNLFNINFHYNKLKNFVFYDDNFFLTQFSNNIDYLNLNLNKKWNFKNFSIFQAIYFQKSFFDSDLYSNILSFPKFLYHQSINYSYNFTKKIKLKTCLDFKIHSNYFVKNYTPSFSFFYSQGDVKFGKIPFLSAKISLNRSNFSLGLLINDIQSSFMDRVYLNSHYNSNPFNFNLFIKWRFLD
;
A
#
# COMPACT_ATOMS: atom_id res chain seq x y z
N MET A 1 10.29 -13.99 -37.02
CA MET A 1 8.87 -14.45 -37.07
C MET A 1 8.30 -14.78 -35.69
N PHE A 2 9.00 -15.50 -34.83
CA PHE A 2 8.54 -15.77 -33.44
C PHE A 2 8.38 -14.52 -32.58
N LEU A 3 9.29 -13.56 -32.71
CA LEU A 3 9.23 -12.29 -31.95
C LEU A 3 8.05 -11.40 -32.36
N VAL A 4 7.71 -11.39 -33.66
CA VAL A 4 6.57 -10.65 -34.22
C VAL A 4 5.24 -11.31 -33.84
N PHE A 5 5.20 -12.63 -33.79
CA PHE A 5 4.03 -13.37 -33.30
C PHE A 5 3.83 -13.18 -31.79
N PHE A 6 4.93 -13.13 -31.04
CA PHE A 6 4.91 -12.82 -29.61
C PHE A 6 4.43 -11.38 -29.35
N LEU A 7 4.86 -10.41 -30.13
CA LEU A 7 4.41 -9.01 -30.06
C LEU A 7 2.94 -8.84 -30.50
N LEU A 8 2.48 -9.57 -31.50
CA LEU A 8 1.06 -9.58 -31.92
C LEU A 8 0.14 -10.29 -30.92
N CYS A 9 0.66 -11.27 -30.19
CA CYS A 9 -0.05 -11.88 -29.07
C CYS A 9 -0.17 -10.97 -27.84
N THR A 10 0.45 -9.79 -27.82
CA THR A 10 0.62 -8.99 -26.61
C THR A 10 -0.44 -7.92 -26.33
N LEU A 11 -1.58 -7.94 -26.97
CA LEU A 11 -2.49 -6.83 -26.85
C LEU A 11 -3.95 -7.23 -26.64
N LEU A 12 -4.42 -7.77 -25.53
CA LEU A 12 -5.87 -7.83 -25.16
C LEU A 12 -6.15 -8.32 -23.75
N SER A 13 -6.65 -7.45 -22.92
CA SER A 13 -7.66 -7.50 -21.86
C SER A 13 -7.36 -7.71 -20.36
N TYR A 14 -8.23 -7.30 -19.60
CA TYR A 14 -8.39 -6.71 -18.29
C TYR A 14 -8.53 -7.65 -17.08
N SER A 15 -8.14 -7.12 -16.06
CA SER A 15 -8.33 -6.97 -14.62
C SER A 15 -9.24 -7.95 -13.87
N GLN A 16 -8.81 -8.31 -12.69
CA GLN A 16 -9.65 -8.21 -11.49
C GLN A 16 -8.77 -8.00 -10.26
N ASN A 17 -9.21 -7.06 -9.45
CA ASN A 17 -8.63 -6.60 -8.21
C ASN A 17 -8.20 -7.73 -7.29
N ASN A 18 -6.94 -7.76 -6.94
CA ASN A 18 -6.49 -8.44 -5.75
C ASN A 18 -6.51 -7.43 -4.60
N SER A 19 -7.61 -7.42 -3.87
CA SER A 19 -7.82 -6.64 -2.65
C SER A 19 -6.91 -7.03 -1.47
N ILE A 20 -5.91 -7.86 -1.68
CA ILE A 20 -4.98 -8.32 -0.64
C ILE A 20 -3.77 -7.38 -0.50
N GLN A 21 -3.52 -6.50 -1.46
CA GLN A 21 -2.36 -5.61 -1.45
C GLN A 21 -2.51 -4.34 -0.59
N ASN A 22 -3.70 -4.07 -0.06
CA ASN A 22 -3.96 -2.80 0.64
C ASN A 22 -3.67 -2.83 2.15
N ASP A 23 -3.27 -3.97 2.70
CA ASP A 23 -3.03 -4.12 4.15
C ASP A 23 -1.55 -4.00 4.55
N ILE A 24 -0.70 -3.44 3.71
CA ILE A 24 0.73 -3.39 3.97
C ILE A 24 1.11 -2.11 4.70
N PHE A 25 1.63 -2.28 5.89
CA PHE A 25 1.83 -1.26 6.92
C PHE A 25 2.98 -0.31 6.71
N PHE A 26 3.93 -0.68 5.90
CA PHE A 26 5.11 0.12 5.64
C PHE A 26 5.24 0.32 4.14
N LYS A 27 5.46 1.56 3.71
CA LYS A 27 6.11 1.75 2.43
C LYS A 27 7.44 0.99 2.50
N GLY A 28 7.50 -0.18 1.86
CA GLY A 28 8.70 -0.98 1.84
C GLY A 28 8.61 -2.39 2.41
N PHE A 29 7.50 -2.76 3.06
CA PHE A 29 7.25 -4.16 3.39
C PHE A 29 6.12 -4.68 2.51
N GLU A 30 6.39 -5.53 1.56
CA GLU A 30 5.38 -6.39 0.96
C GLU A 30 5.36 -7.71 1.74
N LEU A 31 4.18 -8.11 2.20
CA LEU A 31 3.89 -9.53 2.35
C LEU A 31 4.11 -10.12 0.96
N GLY A 32 5.19 -10.82 0.76
CA GLY A 32 5.35 -11.58 -0.46
C GLY A 32 4.05 -12.34 -0.71
N ASN A 33 3.59 -12.46 -1.93
CA ASN A 33 2.37 -13.19 -2.31
C ASN A 33 2.29 -14.62 -1.71
N ASN A 34 3.31 -15.02 -1.02
CA ASN A 34 3.60 -16.30 -0.42
C ASN A 34 3.17 -16.39 1.05
N GLY A 35 2.87 -15.28 1.73
CA GLY A 35 2.58 -15.29 3.16
C GLY A 35 3.73 -15.79 4.05
N SER A 36 4.94 -15.98 3.51
CA SER A 36 6.00 -16.70 4.21
C SER A 36 7.14 -15.83 4.70
N VAL A 37 7.37 -14.64 4.13
CA VAL A 37 8.51 -13.80 4.51
C VAL A 37 8.21 -12.31 4.37
N PHE A 38 8.54 -11.55 5.40
CA PHE A 38 8.71 -10.11 5.31
C PHE A 38 10.15 -9.80 4.89
N ILE A 39 10.32 -9.27 3.70
CA ILE A 39 11.57 -8.68 3.28
C ILE A 39 11.32 -7.19 3.09
N PRO A 40 12.20 -6.32 3.59
CA PRO A 40 12.16 -4.91 3.23
C PRO A 40 12.25 -4.80 1.70
N TYR A 41 11.19 -4.35 1.09
CA TYR A 41 11.08 -4.27 -0.35
C TYR A 41 10.60 -2.88 -0.77
N PHE A 42 11.44 -2.17 -1.49
CA PHE A 42 11.03 -0.92 -2.10
C PHE A 42 10.19 -1.22 -3.35
N PRO A 43 8.92 -0.76 -3.41
CA PRO A 43 8.03 -1.09 -4.52
C PRO A 43 8.60 -0.55 -5.84
N ILE A 44 8.92 -1.45 -6.75
CA ILE A 44 9.40 -1.11 -8.10
C ILE A 44 8.26 -0.81 -9.06
N PHE A 45 7.04 -1.28 -8.74
CA PHE A 45 5.86 -0.93 -9.52
C PHE A 45 5.50 0.53 -9.28
N PRO A 46 5.15 1.25 -10.36
CA PRO A 46 4.70 2.62 -10.22
C PRO A 46 3.46 2.66 -9.34
N THR A 47 3.62 3.17 -8.13
CA THR A 47 2.46 3.56 -7.35
C THR A 47 1.92 4.85 -7.94
N THR A 48 0.61 4.93 -8.14
CA THR A 48 -0.07 6.14 -8.60
C THR A 48 0.07 7.31 -7.61
N ASP A 49 0.65 7.04 -6.44
CA ASP A 49 0.65 7.93 -5.29
C ASP A 49 2.02 8.50 -4.94
N LEU A 50 2.65 9.19 -5.91
CA LEU A 50 3.54 10.30 -5.55
C LEU A 50 2.73 11.51 -5.05
N ASN A 51 1.41 11.43 -5.11
CA ASN A 51 0.51 12.45 -4.59
C ASN A 51 0.55 12.50 -3.07
N ILE A 52 0.99 13.61 -2.55
CA ILE A 52 0.94 13.94 -1.12
C ILE A 52 -0.51 14.28 -0.79
N LYS A 53 -1.36 13.26 -0.58
CA LYS A 53 -2.81 13.45 -0.37
C LYS A 53 -3.21 13.78 1.06
N SER A 54 -2.35 13.57 2.05
CA SER A 54 -2.75 13.77 3.45
C SER A 54 -2.05 14.93 4.13
N PHE A 55 -2.77 15.60 5.02
CA PHE A 55 -2.23 16.55 5.97
C PHE A 55 -1.73 15.89 7.26
N ASP A 56 -1.61 14.57 7.27
CA ASP A 56 -1.29 13.78 8.44
C ASP A 56 0.20 13.72 8.73
N MET A 57 0.54 13.46 10.00
CA MET A 57 1.91 13.34 10.49
C MET A 57 2.58 12.01 10.09
N GLY A 58 2.48 11.59 8.84
CA GLY A 58 3.43 10.67 8.21
C GLY A 58 3.20 9.16 8.34
N PHE A 59 2.54 8.62 9.35
CA PHE A 59 2.26 7.19 9.41
C PHE A 59 0.91 6.84 8.80
N ARG A 60 0.93 6.45 7.53
CA ARG A 60 -0.26 5.95 6.81
C ARG A 60 -0.47 4.47 7.07
N LEU A 61 -0.82 4.11 8.28
CA LEU A 61 -1.12 2.72 8.58
C LEU A 61 -2.54 2.30 8.16
N ILE A 62 -3.49 3.26 8.06
CA ILE A 62 -4.88 3.00 7.71
C ILE A 62 -5.47 4.27 7.09
N ASP A 63 -5.14 4.56 5.84
CA ASP A 63 -5.54 5.86 5.25
C ASP A 63 -6.84 5.81 4.43
N ASN A 64 -7.47 4.68 4.21
CA ASN A 64 -8.50 4.57 3.17
C ASN A 64 -9.85 3.99 3.61
N TYR A 65 -10.25 4.18 4.85
CA TYR A 65 -11.68 4.10 5.12
C TYR A 65 -12.32 5.47 4.89
N GLU A 66 -12.44 5.84 3.62
CA GLU A 66 -13.20 7.04 3.25
C GLU A 66 -14.65 6.89 3.72
N ASN A 67 -15.18 7.95 4.32
CA ASN A 67 -16.52 7.98 4.92
C ASN A 67 -17.64 7.55 3.96
N LYS A 68 -17.44 7.69 2.66
CA LYS A 68 -18.43 7.35 1.64
C LYS A 68 -18.59 5.84 1.45
N GLU A 69 -17.49 5.09 1.35
CA GLU A 69 -17.59 3.63 1.24
C GLU A 69 -18.31 3.05 2.47
N LYS A 70 -18.07 3.65 3.65
CA LYS A 70 -18.79 3.29 4.88
C LYS A 70 -20.26 3.65 4.82
N LEU A 71 -20.60 4.83 4.35
CA LEU A 71 -22.00 5.25 4.19
C LEU A 71 -22.74 4.36 3.20
N ASP A 72 -22.17 4.17 2.01
CA ASP A 72 -22.77 3.31 0.99
C ASP A 72 -22.93 1.88 1.50
N LYS A 73 -21.95 1.38 2.25
CA LYS A 73 -22.00 0.08 2.91
C LYS A 73 -23.17 0.01 3.92
N ILE A 74 -23.32 1.02 4.78
CA ILE A 74 -24.39 1.05 5.77
C ILE A 74 -25.76 1.10 5.12
N TYR A 75 -25.97 1.94 4.11
CA TYR A 75 -27.26 2.07 3.43
C TYR A 75 -27.57 0.87 2.50
N LYS A 76 -26.55 0.12 2.08
CA LYS A 76 -26.69 -1.10 1.27
C LYS A 76 -26.65 -2.40 2.08
N LEU A 77 -26.76 -2.32 3.41
CA LEU A 77 -26.73 -3.49 4.29
C LEU A 77 -27.63 -4.67 3.85
N PRO A 78 -28.84 -4.46 3.32
CA PRO A 78 -29.68 -5.57 2.84
C PRO A 78 -29.09 -6.32 1.65
N ASP A 79 -28.23 -5.68 0.86
CA ASP A 79 -27.60 -6.23 -0.34
C ASP A 79 -26.18 -6.77 -0.06
N LEU A 80 -25.69 -6.67 1.19
CA LEU A 80 -24.37 -7.17 1.55
C LEU A 80 -24.34 -8.69 1.51
N VAL A 81 -23.46 -9.19 0.66
CA VAL A 81 -23.21 -10.63 0.55
C VAL A 81 -22.54 -11.13 1.82
N ILE A 82 -23.14 -12.12 2.47
CA ILE A 82 -22.50 -12.85 3.57
C ILE A 82 -21.19 -13.45 3.04
N ASN A 83 -20.08 -13.07 3.65
CA ASN A 83 -18.74 -13.53 3.26
C ASN A 83 -18.02 -14.12 4.45
N ASN A 84 -18.27 -15.40 4.71
CA ASN A 84 -17.58 -16.14 5.76
C ASN A 84 -16.49 -16.99 5.10
N GLU A 85 -15.24 -16.64 5.30
CA GLU A 85 -14.11 -17.29 4.62
C GLU A 85 -12.95 -17.51 5.59
N VAL A 86 -12.38 -18.71 5.58
CA VAL A 86 -11.09 -18.99 6.20
C VAL A 86 -10.10 -19.39 5.11
N TYR A 87 -8.93 -18.78 5.17
CA TYR A 87 -7.79 -19.09 4.33
C TYR A 87 -6.61 -19.48 5.22
N TYR A 88 -5.99 -20.60 4.92
CA TYR A 88 -4.76 -21.05 5.54
C TYR A 88 -3.72 -21.32 4.47
N GLN A 89 -2.47 -20.92 4.71
CA GLN A 89 -1.33 -21.20 3.85
C GLN A 89 -0.15 -21.61 4.73
N GLY A 90 0.41 -22.78 4.45
CA GLY A 90 1.65 -23.24 5.04
C GLY A 90 2.79 -23.16 4.02
N SER A 91 3.96 -22.72 4.47
CA SER A 91 5.18 -22.57 3.66
C SER A 91 6.14 -23.73 3.87
N SER A 92 6.87 -24.09 2.81
CA SER A 92 8.00 -25.04 2.87
C SER A 92 9.16 -24.56 3.76
N ARG A 93 9.17 -23.29 4.15
CA ARG A 93 10.18 -22.64 5.01
C ARG A 93 9.62 -22.27 6.39
N GLU A 94 8.85 -23.16 6.99
CA GLU A 94 8.31 -23.02 8.35
C GLU A 94 7.55 -21.70 8.59
N GLY A 95 6.73 -21.32 7.62
CA GLY A 95 5.84 -20.17 7.71
C GLY A 95 4.37 -20.59 7.64
N ALA A 96 3.50 -19.82 8.29
CA ALA A 96 2.07 -20.00 8.23
C ALA A 96 1.35 -18.65 8.12
N TYR A 97 0.36 -18.58 7.24
CA TYR A 97 -0.53 -17.45 7.13
C TYR A 97 -1.98 -17.90 7.29
N ILE A 98 -2.70 -17.25 8.18
CA ILE A 98 -4.12 -17.48 8.43
C ILE A 98 -4.86 -16.19 8.18
N LYS A 99 -5.95 -16.27 7.42
CA LYS A 99 -6.91 -15.18 7.25
C LYS A 99 -8.31 -15.71 7.54
N ALA A 100 -9.06 -15.01 8.37
CA ALA A 100 -10.46 -15.32 8.66
C ALA A 100 -11.31 -14.07 8.46
N ASN A 101 -12.34 -14.15 7.64
CA ASN A 101 -13.33 -13.11 7.44
C ASN A 101 -14.70 -13.66 7.86
N LEU A 102 -15.41 -12.87 8.64
CA LEU A 102 -16.79 -13.15 9.03
C LEU A 102 -17.59 -11.87 8.82
N SER A 103 -18.53 -11.90 7.89
CA SER A 103 -19.41 -10.77 7.56
C SER A 103 -20.85 -11.24 7.58
N ARG A 104 -21.63 -10.77 8.55
CA ARG A 104 -23.04 -11.17 8.67
C ARG A 104 -23.96 -10.12 9.26
N PRO A 105 -25.22 -10.09 8.89
CA PRO A 105 -26.23 -9.35 9.62
C PRO A 105 -26.44 -9.96 11.02
N ILE A 106 -26.51 -9.12 12.06
CA ILE A 106 -26.93 -9.53 13.42
C ILE A 106 -28.45 -9.36 13.53
N SER A 107 -28.97 -8.33 12.88
CA SER A 107 -30.40 -8.04 12.79
C SER A 107 -30.72 -7.39 11.45
N ASN A 108 -32.02 -7.13 11.19
CA ASN A 108 -32.44 -6.40 9.98
C ASN A 108 -31.83 -5.00 9.86
N ASN A 109 -31.29 -4.46 10.94
CA ASN A 109 -30.81 -3.09 11.03
C ASN A 109 -29.33 -2.99 11.44
N SER A 110 -28.66 -4.12 11.66
CA SER A 110 -27.27 -4.11 12.10
C SER A 110 -26.44 -5.20 11.45
N PHE A 111 -25.18 -4.91 11.29
CA PHE A 111 -24.21 -5.74 10.58
C PHE A 111 -22.89 -5.77 11.34
N LEU A 112 -22.24 -6.95 11.35
CA LEU A 112 -20.93 -7.17 11.94
C LEU A 112 -19.97 -7.70 10.87
N ASP A 113 -18.82 -7.01 10.76
CA ASP A 113 -17.66 -7.48 10.02
C ASP A 113 -16.53 -7.79 11.00
N PHE A 114 -15.94 -8.96 10.85
CA PHE A 114 -14.77 -9.40 11.59
C PHE A 114 -13.73 -9.89 10.59
N ASN A 115 -12.51 -9.35 10.66
CA ASN A 115 -11.38 -9.80 9.85
C ASN A 115 -10.17 -10.04 10.75
N TYR A 116 -9.55 -11.19 10.61
CA TYR A 116 -8.34 -11.56 11.32
C TYR A 116 -7.29 -12.06 10.33
N ASN A 117 -6.09 -11.51 10.41
CA ASN A 117 -4.92 -11.97 9.66
C ASN A 117 -3.79 -12.28 10.64
N ASN A 118 -3.12 -13.40 10.47
CA ASN A 118 -1.95 -13.77 11.25
C ASN A 118 -0.91 -14.38 10.32
N LEU A 119 0.33 -13.89 10.43
CA LEU A 119 1.49 -14.42 9.74
C LEU A 119 2.58 -14.74 10.75
N ILE A 120 3.15 -15.94 10.63
CA ILE A 120 4.36 -16.36 11.33
C ILE A 120 5.31 -16.86 10.27
N SER A 121 6.57 -16.45 10.31
CA SER A 121 7.61 -16.89 9.39
C SER A 121 8.95 -16.98 10.13
N LYS A 122 9.71 -18.06 9.91
CA LYS A 122 11.10 -18.14 10.35
C LYS A 122 12.07 -17.40 9.42
N GLY A 123 11.60 -17.02 8.23
CA GLY A 123 12.45 -16.38 7.22
C GLY A 123 13.29 -17.37 6.43
N PHE A 124 14.23 -16.83 5.65
CA PHE A 124 15.19 -17.59 4.84
C PHE A 124 16.60 -17.57 5.44
N TYR A 125 16.91 -16.53 6.20
CA TYR A 125 18.22 -16.33 6.81
C TYR A 125 18.18 -16.61 8.32
N PRO A 126 19.32 -16.91 8.97
CA PRO A 126 19.40 -16.97 10.41
C PRO A 126 18.82 -15.72 11.06
N PHE A 127 18.19 -15.84 12.20
CA PHE A 127 17.63 -14.72 12.97
C PHE A 127 16.53 -13.90 12.28
N GLN A 128 15.91 -14.37 11.19
CA GLN A 128 14.90 -13.62 10.42
C GLN A 128 13.45 -13.93 10.84
N GLU A 129 13.20 -14.36 12.06
CA GLU A 129 11.84 -14.67 12.52
C GLU A 129 10.94 -13.43 12.57
N ASN A 130 9.73 -13.54 11.99
CA ASN A 130 8.75 -12.48 11.94
C ASN A 130 7.36 -12.99 12.36
N LYS A 131 6.64 -12.16 13.13
CA LYS A 131 5.25 -12.41 13.55
C LYS A 131 4.42 -11.17 13.33
N TYR A 132 3.29 -11.34 12.70
CA TYR A 132 2.34 -10.26 12.42
C TYR A 132 0.92 -10.71 12.69
N SER A 133 0.14 -9.87 13.35
CA SER A 133 -1.30 -10.07 13.49
C SER A 133 -2.07 -8.78 13.29
N ASN A 134 -3.20 -8.88 12.61
CA ASN A 134 -4.13 -7.78 12.39
C ASN A 134 -5.55 -8.27 12.67
N LEU A 135 -6.23 -7.60 13.58
CA LEU A 135 -7.63 -7.82 13.91
C LEU A 135 -8.43 -6.57 13.59
N THR A 136 -9.47 -6.73 12.81
CA THR A 136 -10.44 -5.66 12.48
C THR A 136 -11.83 -6.11 12.87
N VAL A 137 -12.56 -5.24 13.55
CA VAL A 137 -13.98 -5.43 13.89
C VAL A 137 -14.73 -4.18 13.50
N GLU A 138 -15.80 -4.32 12.74
CA GLU A 138 -16.69 -3.23 12.40
C GLU A 138 -18.14 -3.60 12.72
N TYR A 139 -18.79 -2.78 13.52
CA TYR A 139 -20.21 -2.87 13.77
C TYR A 139 -20.91 -1.67 13.14
N SER A 140 -21.98 -1.91 12.39
CA SER A 140 -22.78 -0.90 11.70
C SER A 140 -24.25 -1.05 12.07
N TYR A 141 -24.92 0.07 12.29
CA TYR A 141 -26.34 0.12 12.63
C TYR A 141 -27.02 1.25 11.87
N PHE A 142 -28.28 1.05 11.49
CA PHE A 142 -29.20 2.10 11.02
C PHE A 142 -30.59 1.92 11.65
N ASN A 143 -31.29 3.02 11.84
CA ASN A 143 -32.65 2.95 12.36
C ASN A 143 -33.66 2.53 11.28
N LYS A 144 -34.91 2.21 11.66
CA LYS A 144 -35.94 1.71 10.75
C LYS A 144 -36.25 2.67 9.60
N ASN A 145 -36.21 3.97 9.86
CA ASN A 145 -36.49 5.01 8.86
C ASN A 145 -35.30 5.34 7.95
N LYS A 146 -34.13 4.78 8.27
CA LYS A 146 -32.86 5.06 7.58
C LYS A 146 -32.48 6.56 7.58
N ASP A 147 -32.93 7.32 8.59
CA ASP A 147 -32.55 8.72 8.78
C ASP A 147 -31.37 8.88 9.75
N TYR A 148 -31.07 7.86 10.53
CA TYR A 148 -29.90 7.79 11.40
C TYR A 148 -29.13 6.48 11.20
N ALA A 149 -27.81 6.59 11.14
CA ALA A 149 -26.90 5.45 11.10
C ALA A 149 -25.63 5.74 11.89
N PHE A 150 -24.98 4.70 12.41
CA PHE A 150 -23.64 4.81 12.96
C PHE A 150 -22.80 3.58 12.67
N SER A 151 -21.48 3.74 12.68
CA SER A 151 -20.55 2.62 12.68
C SER A 151 -19.44 2.82 13.70
N VAL A 152 -18.99 1.71 14.28
CA VAL A 152 -17.81 1.61 15.13
C VAL A 152 -16.83 0.66 14.46
N PHE A 153 -15.62 1.13 14.24
CA PHE A 153 -14.54 0.36 13.65
C PHE A 153 -13.36 0.29 14.60
N LEU A 154 -12.89 -0.92 14.86
CA LEU A 154 -11.73 -1.20 15.69
C LEU A 154 -10.70 -1.95 14.84
N ASN A 155 -9.45 -1.48 14.87
CA ASN A 155 -8.35 -2.19 14.27
C ASN A 155 -7.19 -2.30 15.25
N THR A 156 -6.59 -3.49 15.30
CA THR A 156 -5.49 -3.80 16.19
C THR A 156 -4.43 -4.54 15.43
N ILE A 157 -3.23 -3.97 15.41
CA ILE A 157 -2.07 -4.57 14.74
C ILE A 157 -0.96 -4.77 15.74
N ASN A 158 -0.34 -5.96 15.68
CA ASN A 158 0.90 -6.26 16.37
C ASN A 158 1.89 -6.84 15.36
N GLY A 159 3.09 -6.29 15.35
CA GLY A 159 4.22 -6.78 14.58
C GLY A 159 5.41 -7.06 15.50
N PHE A 160 6.12 -8.12 15.22
CA PHE A 160 7.39 -8.45 15.82
C PHE A 160 8.31 -8.93 14.70
N TYR A 161 9.42 -8.25 14.52
CA TYR A 161 10.37 -8.50 13.44
C TYR A 161 11.76 -8.61 14.02
N ASN A 162 12.44 -9.71 13.75
CA ASN A 162 13.88 -9.79 13.91
C ASN A 162 14.52 -9.15 12.67
N GLU A 163 15.30 -8.13 12.90
CA GLU A 163 15.92 -7.31 11.84
C GLU A 163 17.35 -7.83 11.61
N ILE A 164 17.59 -8.39 10.45
CA ILE A 164 18.92 -8.96 10.14
C ILE A 164 19.88 -7.93 9.51
N GLY A 165 19.42 -6.71 9.16
CA GLY A 165 20.24 -5.71 8.47
C GLY A 165 20.67 -6.10 7.05
N GLY A 166 20.42 -7.36 6.65
CA GLY A 166 20.86 -7.97 5.42
C GLY A 166 21.99 -8.98 5.61
N VAL A 167 22.57 -9.48 4.53
CA VAL A 167 23.70 -10.44 4.55
C VAL A 167 25.03 -9.70 4.46
N VAL A 168 26.06 -10.23 5.15
CA VAL A 168 27.40 -9.64 5.20
C VAL A 168 28.10 -9.75 3.85
N ASP A 169 28.15 -10.95 3.29
CA ASP A 169 28.76 -11.20 1.97
C ASP A 169 27.77 -11.89 1.04
N TYR A 170 27.32 -11.11 0.08
CA TYR A 170 26.35 -11.52 -0.92
C TYR A 170 26.98 -12.30 -2.10
N ASN A 171 28.30 -12.32 -2.21
CA ASN A 171 29.01 -13.07 -3.27
C ASN A 171 29.25 -14.52 -2.87
N LEU A 172 29.09 -14.86 -1.60
CA LEU A 172 29.21 -16.24 -1.15
C LEU A 172 27.98 -17.04 -1.55
N LEU A 173 28.18 -18.07 -2.37
CA LEU A 173 27.16 -19.05 -2.79
C LEU A 173 26.83 -20.05 -1.66
N LEU A 174 26.77 -19.59 -0.44
CA LEU A 174 26.36 -20.41 0.70
C LEU A 174 24.86 -20.67 0.69
N SER A 175 24.42 -21.78 1.28
CA SER A 175 23.00 -21.97 1.58
C SER A 175 22.51 -20.86 2.51
N ASP A 176 21.25 -20.47 2.41
CA ASP A 176 20.67 -19.36 3.21
C ASP A 176 20.89 -19.51 4.72
N ASP A 177 20.79 -20.74 5.20
CA ASP A 177 20.95 -21.08 6.62
C ASP A 177 22.38 -20.90 7.14
N LEU A 178 23.36 -20.76 6.24
CA LEU A 178 24.80 -20.60 6.53
C LEU A 178 25.30 -19.18 6.22
N GLN A 179 24.47 -18.30 5.66
CA GLN A 179 24.86 -16.93 5.39
C GLN A 179 24.94 -16.12 6.68
N GLU A 180 26.04 -15.43 6.88
CA GLU A 180 26.18 -14.48 7.97
C GLU A 180 25.33 -13.25 7.73
N VAL A 181 24.61 -12.80 8.75
CA VAL A 181 23.77 -11.62 8.72
C VAL A 181 24.43 -10.45 9.46
N ILE A 182 24.14 -9.23 9.05
CA ILE A 182 24.75 -8.02 9.61
C ILE A 182 24.32 -7.82 11.07
N LEU A 183 23.03 -8.05 11.36
CA LEU A 183 22.46 -7.89 12.70
C LEU A 183 21.87 -9.22 13.16
N ASN A 184 22.21 -9.66 14.36
CA ASN A 184 21.75 -10.94 14.92
C ASN A 184 20.80 -10.77 16.11
N ASP A 185 20.78 -9.63 16.77
CA ASP A 185 19.99 -9.34 17.98
C ASP A 185 19.01 -8.17 17.82
N ALA A 186 18.97 -7.54 16.65
CA ALA A 186 18.09 -6.41 16.40
C ALA A 186 16.63 -6.82 16.27
N LYS A 187 15.73 -6.13 16.94
CA LYS A 187 14.30 -6.46 17.03
C LYS A 187 13.43 -5.21 16.94
N THR A 188 12.46 -5.24 16.03
CA THR A 188 11.40 -4.23 15.92
C THR A 188 10.08 -4.76 16.47
N LYS A 189 9.45 -4.04 17.39
CA LYS A 189 8.09 -4.32 17.88
C LYS A 189 7.17 -3.17 17.51
N ILE A 190 6.05 -3.49 16.86
CA ILE A 190 5.06 -2.50 16.44
C ILE A 190 3.72 -2.84 17.06
N LYS A 191 3.05 -1.82 17.58
CA LYS A 191 1.67 -1.90 18.03
C LYS A 191 0.90 -0.71 17.46
N ASN A 192 -0.20 -0.98 16.75
CA ASN A 192 -1.12 0.04 16.31
C ASN A 192 -2.53 -0.28 16.81
N ARG A 193 -3.23 0.74 17.30
CA ARG A 193 -4.61 0.68 17.76
C ARG A 193 -5.37 1.81 17.11
N TYR A 194 -6.35 1.48 16.31
CA TYR A 194 -7.17 2.47 15.63
C TYR A 194 -8.64 2.23 15.96
N ILE A 195 -9.32 3.31 16.36
CA ILE A 195 -10.75 3.33 16.66
C ILE A 195 -11.37 4.41 15.81
N SER A 196 -12.44 4.09 15.12
CA SER A 196 -13.23 5.07 14.38
C SER A 196 -14.70 4.95 14.77
N PHE A 197 -15.30 6.08 15.05
CA PHE A 197 -16.72 6.21 15.30
C PHE A 197 -17.31 7.18 14.28
N ASN A 198 -18.31 6.74 13.53
CA ASN A 198 -18.97 7.53 12.51
C ASN A 198 -20.46 7.60 12.80
N GLN A 199 -21.03 8.77 12.68
CA GLN A 199 -22.47 9.03 12.79
C GLN A 199 -22.95 9.74 11.56
N PHE A 200 -24.18 9.44 11.17
CA PHE A 200 -24.85 10.01 10.00
C PHE A 200 -26.28 10.31 10.33
N TYR A 201 -26.72 11.51 10.00
CA TYR A 201 -28.08 11.97 10.20
C TYR A 201 -28.62 12.60 8.93
N LYS A 202 -29.72 12.05 8.40
CA LYS A 202 -30.41 12.56 7.22
C LYS A 202 -31.44 13.61 7.66
N LEU A 203 -31.35 14.80 7.08
CA LEU A 203 -32.29 15.87 7.27
C LEU A 203 -33.54 15.70 6.40
N GLN A 204 -34.66 16.32 6.80
CA GLN A 204 -35.89 16.31 5.99
C GLN A 204 -35.71 16.95 4.62
N SER A 205 -34.78 17.89 4.48
CA SER A 205 -34.40 18.53 3.21
C SER A 205 -33.69 17.59 2.21
N GLY A 206 -33.35 16.36 2.61
CA GLY A 206 -32.52 15.43 1.82
C GLY A 206 -31.02 15.65 1.99
N ALA A 207 -30.58 16.67 2.71
CA ALA A 207 -29.19 16.83 3.11
C ALA A 207 -28.80 15.81 4.17
N LEU A 208 -27.49 15.59 4.34
CA LEU A 208 -26.97 14.65 5.34
C LEU A 208 -25.88 15.35 6.17
N ILE A 209 -25.89 15.12 7.46
CA ILE A 209 -24.85 15.52 8.38
C ILE A 209 -24.07 14.29 8.79
N SER A 210 -22.74 14.35 8.73
CA SER A 210 -21.89 13.30 9.28
C SER A 210 -20.89 13.84 10.28
N TYR A 211 -20.67 13.05 11.34
CA TYR A 211 -19.62 13.27 12.32
C TYR A 211 -18.71 12.05 12.36
N ASN A 212 -17.42 12.28 12.44
CA ASN A 212 -16.38 11.27 12.33
C ASN A 212 -15.31 11.53 13.39
N LEU A 213 -15.17 10.60 14.32
CA LEU A 213 -14.12 10.59 15.33
C LEU A 213 -13.17 9.44 15.04
N ASN A 214 -11.88 9.74 14.89
CA ASN A 214 -10.85 8.74 14.73
C ASN A 214 -9.80 8.92 15.82
N TYR A 215 -9.47 7.85 16.51
CA TYR A 215 -8.36 7.77 17.45
C TYR A 215 -7.34 6.77 16.94
N ASN A 216 -6.08 7.17 16.87
CA ASN A 216 -4.97 6.31 16.51
C ASN A 216 -3.90 6.36 17.59
N LEU A 217 -3.40 5.20 18.00
CA LEU A 217 -2.27 5.03 18.89
C LEU A 217 -1.26 4.10 18.22
N PHE A 218 -0.09 4.63 17.90
CA PHE A 218 1.01 3.91 17.31
C PHE A 218 2.21 3.88 18.26
N LYS A 219 2.81 2.70 18.40
CA LYS A 219 4.05 2.49 19.15
C LYS A 219 4.99 1.63 18.33
N LYS A 220 6.22 2.10 18.17
CA LYS A 220 7.34 1.33 17.62
C LYS A 220 8.44 1.31 18.66
N ASN A 221 9.00 0.14 18.92
CA ASN A 221 10.22 -0.04 19.71
C ASN A 221 11.21 -0.80 18.86
N PHE A 222 12.37 -0.24 18.66
CA PHE A 222 13.52 -0.91 18.08
C PHE A 222 14.55 -1.12 19.17
N ASN A 223 15.17 -2.29 19.19
CA ASN A 223 16.21 -2.64 20.15
C ASN A 223 17.25 -3.52 19.45
N ASP A 224 18.51 -3.15 19.59
CA ASP A 224 19.66 -3.94 19.17
C ASP A 224 20.65 -4.03 20.35
N LEU A 225 20.93 -5.24 20.78
CA LEU A 225 21.82 -5.51 21.92
C LEU A 225 23.27 -5.67 21.50
N ASN A 226 23.54 -5.82 20.22
CA ASN A 226 24.87 -5.96 19.66
C ASN A 226 24.95 -5.20 18.33
N PRO A 227 24.91 -3.84 18.39
CA PRO A 227 24.95 -3.02 17.19
C PRO A 227 26.35 -3.11 16.58
N ALA A 228 26.59 -4.10 15.72
CA ALA A 228 27.77 -4.09 14.86
C ALA A 228 27.83 -2.72 14.14
N TYR A 229 28.94 -2.30 13.62
CA TYR A 229 29.26 -1.04 12.90
C TYR A 229 28.19 -0.54 11.88
N PHE A 230 26.95 -0.93 12.07
CA PHE A 230 25.81 -0.60 11.22
C PHE A 230 25.22 0.79 11.53
N TYR A 231 25.47 1.31 12.74
CA TYR A 231 25.00 2.62 13.19
C TYR A 231 26.17 3.58 13.27
N PHE A 232 25.89 4.88 13.23
CA PHE A 232 26.85 5.97 13.03
C PHE A 232 27.94 6.16 14.10
N ASP A 233 27.84 5.48 15.22
CA ASP A 233 28.74 5.66 16.35
C ASP A 233 29.33 4.31 16.74
N ASP A 234 30.65 4.18 16.60
CA ASP A 234 31.40 2.95 16.89
C ASP A 234 31.42 2.60 18.38
N ASP A 235 31.04 3.53 19.27
CA ASP A 235 31.07 3.36 20.72
C ASP A 235 29.72 2.95 21.33
N ILE A 236 28.68 2.68 20.51
CA ILE A 236 27.36 2.30 21.02
C ILE A 236 27.34 0.80 21.36
N GLU A 237 27.29 0.47 22.65
CA GLU A 237 27.13 -0.92 23.13
C GLU A 237 25.72 -1.47 22.89
N THR A 238 24.67 -0.64 22.94
CA THR A 238 23.30 -1.03 22.69
C THR A 238 22.53 0.10 22.03
N PHE A 239 21.70 -0.20 21.04
CA PHE A 239 20.86 0.79 20.38
C PHE A 239 19.38 0.55 20.70
N ASN A 240 18.75 1.53 21.31
CA ASN A 240 17.32 1.48 21.66
C ASN A 240 16.62 2.73 21.13
N ASP A 241 15.55 2.54 20.36
CA ASP A 241 14.69 3.63 19.90
C ASP A 241 13.21 3.31 20.16
N SER A 242 12.47 4.31 20.62
CA SER A 242 11.03 4.15 20.85
C SER A 242 10.24 5.36 20.35
N THR A 243 9.28 5.10 19.49
CA THR A 243 8.36 6.11 18.98
C THR A 243 6.96 5.85 19.50
N ASN A 244 6.40 6.83 20.20
CA ASN A 244 5.01 6.85 20.65
C ASN A 244 4.29 8.01 19.99
N TYR A 245 3.26 7.69 19.23
CA TYR A 245 2.42 8.66 18.55
C TYR A 245 0.95 8.39 18.80
N SER A 246 0.18 9.44 19.08
CA SER A 246 -1.26 9.35 19.06
C SER A 246 -1.89 10.53 18.32
N SER A 247 -3.05 10.29 17.74
CA SER A 247 -3.85 11.34 17.11
C SER A 247 -5.33 11.14 17.36
N ILE A 248 -6.02 12.26 17.58
CA ILE A 248 -7.47 12.33 17.61
C ILE A 248 -7.88 13.24 16.46
N LYS A 249 -8.72 12.73 15.56
CA LYS A 249 -9.26 13.49 14.44
C LYS A 249 -10.76 13.56 14.56
N ASN A 250 -11.28 14.78 14.60
CA ASN A 250 -12.70 15.06 14.59
C ASN A 250 -13.04 15.72 13.27
N LYS A 251 -14.00 15.19 12.54
CA LYS A 251 -14.46 15.77 11.29
C LYS A 251 -15.98 15.86 11.29
N PHE A 252 -16.48 17.05 11.06
CA PHE A 252 -17.88 17.33 10.81
C PHE A 252 -18.08 17.65 9.34
N THR A 253 -19.09 17.03 8.70
CA THR A 253 -19.36 17.27 7.26
C THR A 253 -20.85 17.49 7.06
N TYR A 254 -21.18 18.52 6.31
CA TYR A 254 -22.51 18.78 5.78
C TYR A 254 -22.52 18.42 4.28
N HIS A 255 -23.35 17.48 3.88
CA HIS A 255 -23.57 17.04 2.53
C HIS A 255 -24.85 17.68 2.02
N SER A 256 -24.75 18.63 1.08
CA SER A 256 -25.88 19.49 0.70
C SER A 256 -27.04 18.72 0.06
N ASN A 257 -26.73 17.77 -0.80
CA ASN A 257 -27.70 16.94 -1.51
C ASN A 257 -27.16 15.53 -1.72
N TYR A 258 -26.99 14.79 -0.63
CA TYR A 258 -26.27 13.51 -0.64
C TYR A 258 -26.79 12.48 -1.66
N PHE A 259 -28.09 12.49 -1.92
CA PHE A 259 -28.74 11.53 -2.82
C PHE A 259 -28.94 12.06 -4.24
N SER A 260 -28.44 13.25 -4.56
CA SER A 260 -28.53 13.87 -5.90
C SER A 260 -27.16 13.94 -6.58
N SER A 261 -27.16 14.21 -7.89
CA SER A 261 -25.95 14.39 -8.68
C SER A 261 -25.15 15.65 -8.27
N ASN A 262 -25.81 16.67 -7.71
CA ASN A 262 -25.18 17.96 -7.36
C ASN A 262 -24.81 18.03 -5.87
N ASN A 263 -24.15 17.02 -5.35
CA ASN A 263 -23.74 16.98 -3.97
C ASN A 263 -22.46 17.78 -3.73
N ILE A 264 -22.50 18.73 -2.82
CA ILE A 264 -21.33 19.45 -2.32
C ILE A 264 -21.19 19.16 -0.84
N ASP A 265 -20.00 18.72 -0.46
CA ASP A 265 -19.61 18.45 0.91
C ASP A 265 -18.81 19.62 1.47
N TYR A 266 -19.25 20.16 2.60
CA TYR A 266 -18.54 21.16 3.39
C TYR A 266 -18.07 20.50 4.67
N SER A 267 -16.79 20.50 4.95
CA SER A 267 -16.30 19.90 6.18
C SER A 267 -15.31 20.78 6.92
N ILE A 268 -15.38 20.67 8.24
CA ILE A 268 -14.39 21.19 9.17
C ILE A 268 -13.81 20.03 9.96
N SER A 269 -12.49 19.98 10.08
CA SER A 269 -11.78 18.98 10.85
C SER A 269 -10.88 19.64 11.89
N TYR A 270 -10.87 19.05 13.07
CA TYR A 270 -9.91 19.38 14.13
C TYR A 270 -9.11 18.12 14.45
N ASN A 271 -7.80 18.15 14.19
CA ASN A 271 -6.88 17.04 14.41
C ASN A 271 -5.92 17.40 15.53
N LEU A 272 -5.87 16.60 16.57
CA LEU A 272 -4.95 16.76 17.69
C LEU A 272 -3.88 15.67 17.61
N TYR A 273 -2.61 16.05 17.76
CA TYR A 273 -1.46 15.17 17.69
C TYR A 273 -0.66 15.21 18.97
N SER A 274 -0.25 14.05 19.44
CA SER A 274 0.67 13.87 20.55
C SER A 274 1.81 12.95 20.13
N HIS A 275 3.01 13.31 20.46
CA HIS A 275 4.22 12.54 20.18
C HIS A 275 5.20 12.72 21.35
N SER A 276 6.00 11.69 21.65
CA SER A 276 6.99 11.72 22.74
C SER A 276 7.95 12.91 22.67
N LEU A 277 8.31 13.35 21.46
CA LEU A 277 9.20 14.50 21.23
C LEU A 277 8.47 15.85 21.12
N LEU A 278 7.15 15.89 21.25
CA LEU A 278 6.39 17.15 21.30
C LEU A 278 6.21 17.59 22.73
N ASN A 279 6.76 18.74 23.09
CA ASN A 279 6.60 19.35 24.42
C ASN A 279 5.13 19.65 24.76
N LYS A 280 4.26 19.80 23.77
CA LYS A 280 2.82 20.04 23.90
C LYS A 280 2.07 19.41 22.73
N ASN A 281 0.85 18.96 22.97
CA ASN A 281 -0.06 18.52 21.91
C ASN A 281 -0.25 19.65 20.88
N LYS A 282 -0.24 19.29 19.59
CA LYS A 282 -0.44 20.24 18.49
C LYS A 282 -1.74 19.90 17.77
N GLY A 283 -2.51 20.94 17.42
CA GLY A 283 -3.79 20.78 16.75
C GLY A 283 -3.82 21.49 15.40
N ASP A 284 -4.41 20.83 14.39
CA ASP A 284 -4.67 21.40 13.07
C ASP A 284 -6.16 21.66 12.91
N ILE A 285 -6.50 22.78 12.27
CA ILE A 285 -7.86 23.06 11.79
C ILE A 285 -7.83 23.06 10.27
N ILE A 286 -8.65 22.18 9.68
CA ILE A 286 -8.70 21.99 8.24
C ILE A 286 -10.11 22.25 7.75
N LEU A 287 -10.27 23.11 6.73
CA LEU A 287 -11.51 23.27 5.99
C LEU A 287 -11.44 22.55 4.66
N SER A 288 -12.55 21.94 4.26
CA SER A 288 -12.62 21.22 2.99
C SER A 288 -13.97 21.48 2.30
N ILE A 289 -13.90 21.60 0.99
CA ILE A 289 -15.07 21.67 0.09
C ILE A 289 -14.82 20.65 -1.02
N SER A 290 -15.79 19.79 -1.29
CA SER A 290 -15.65 18.80 -2.37
C SER A 290 -17.01 18.33 -2.89
N ASN A 291 -17.01 17.85 -4.13
CA ASN A 291 -18.10 17.07 -4.70
C ASN A 291 -17.63 15.68 -5.13
N LEU A 292 -16.54 15.18 -4.57
CA LEU A 292 -15.89 13.91 -4.94
C LEU A 292 -16.72 12.64 -4.67
N ASN A 293 -17.94 12.82 -4.17
CA ASN A 293 -18.70 11.72 -3.58
C ASN A 293 -19.55 10.90 -4.56
N ASN A 294 -19.68 11.29 -5.82
CA ASN A 294 -20.53 10.56 -6.77
C ASN A 294 -19.91 10.39 -8.16
N PRO A 295 -18.87 9.55 -8.33
CA PRO A 295 -18.14 9.41 -9.59
C PRO A 295 -18.98 8.87 -10.76
N ILE A 296 -20.09 8.19 -10.47
CA ILE A 296 -20.89 7.53 -11.52
C ILE A 296 -21.87 8.50 -12.19
N ASN A 297 -22.32 9.53 -11.50
CA ASN A 297 -23.38 10.44 -11.98
C ASN A 297 -22.89 11.83 -12.34
N GLU A 298 -21.65 12.20 -12.00
CA GLU A 298 -21.11 13.52 -12.24
C GLU A 298 -19.91 13.47 -13.19
N LYS A 299 -20.00 14.23 -14.29
CA LYS A 299 -18.88 14.37 -15.23
C LYS A 299 -17.67 15.06 -14.61
N TYR A 300 -17.89 15.88 -13.58
CA TYR A 300 -16.85 16.72 -12.96
C TYR A 300 -16.85 16.55 -11.46
N ASN A 301 -15.68 16.31 -10.88
CA ASN A 301 -15.46 16.27 -9.45
C ASN A 301 -14.32 17.21 -9.05
N PHE A 302 -14.45 17.86 -7.91
CA PHE A 302 -13.40 18.71 -7.38
C PHE A 302 -13.25 18.53 -5.87
N GLY A 303 -12.09 18.88 -5.36
CA GLY A 303 -11.81 18.87 -3.92
C GLY A 303 -10.78 19.93 -3.56
N ILE A 304 -11.06 20.67 -2.50
CA ILE A 304 -10.19 21.70 -1.93
C ILE A 304 -10.08 21.44 -0.43
N ASN A 305 -8.86 21.33 0.07
CA ASN A 305 -8.57 21.24 1.49
C ASN A 305 -7.52 22.29 1.84
N TYR A 306 -7.68 22.98 2.96
CA TYR A 306 -6.74 23.96 3.44
C TYR A 306 -6.60 23.89 4.97
N CYS A 307 -5.36 23.84 5.45
CA CYS A 307 -5.02 23.84 6.86
C CYS A 307 -4.73 25.25 7.36
N PHE A 308 -5.59 25.79 8.19
CA PHE A 308 -5.52 27.18 8.71
C PHE A 308 -4.55 27.34 9.85
N SER A 309 -4.42 26.32 10.69
CA SER A 309 -3.62 26.41 11.92
C SER A 309 -2.94 25.09 12.25
N GLY A 310 -1.98 25.13 13.16
CA GLY A 310 -1.31 23.98 13.73
C GLY A 310 -0.02 23.60 13.04
N LEU A 311 0.38 22.34 13.18
CA LEU A 311 1.62 21.78 12.62
C LEU A 311 1.67 21.94 11.10
N ASN A 312 0.54 21.65 10.48
CA ASN A 312 0.39 21.63 9.04
C ASN A 312 -0.16 22.95 8.47
N LYS A 313 -0.10 24.05 9.24
CA LYS A 313 -0.56 25.37 8.77
C LYS A 313 -0.03 25.70 7.39
N ASN A 314 -0.91 26.20 6.51
CA ASN A 314 -0.66 26.53 5.10
C ASN A 314 -0.44 25.32 4.17
N ASN A 315 -0.67 24.09 4.63
CA ASN A 315 -0.81 22.96 3.73
C ASN A 315 -2.14 23.08 2.99
N TYR A 316 -2.13 22.73 1.73
CA TYR A 316 -3.34 22.68 0.91
C TYR A 316 -3.29 21.53 -0.09
N ASN A 317 -4.46 21.12 -0.52
CA ASN A 317 -4.65 20.21 -1.63
C ASN A 317 -5.82 20.71 -2.47
N PHE A 318 -5.61 20.83 -3.76
CA PHE A 318 -6.61 21.07 -4.77
C PHE A 318 -6.58 19.92 -5.78
N SER A 319 -7.73 19.37 -6.13
CA SER A 319 -7.87 18.36 -7.17
C SER A 319 -9.14 18.59 -7.97
N PHE A 320 -9.04 18.35 -9.26
CA PHE A 320 -10.14 18.34 -10.21
C PHE A 320 -10.09 17.05 -11.00
N LEU A 321 -11.25 16.47 -11.26
CA LEU A 321 -11.39 15.22 -11.98
C LEU A 321 -12.56 15.33 -12.95
N HIS A 322 -12.36 14.86 -14.17
CA HIS A 322 -13.37 14.82 -15.24
C HIS A 322 -13.50 13.41 -15.78
N TYR A 323 -14.72 12.90 -15.88
CA TYR A 323 -15.04 11.63 -16.51
C TYR A 323 -15.50 11.85 -17.94
N ILE A 324 -14.97 11.03 -18.84
CA ILE A 324 -15.37 10.96 -20.25
C ILE A 324 -15.94 9.57 -20.48
N ASP A 325 -17.14 9.52 -21.03
CA ASP A 325 -17.79 8.29 -21.43
C ASP A 325 -18.30 8.46 -22.86
N LEU A 326 -17.56 7.85 -23.79
CA LEU A 326 -17.85 7.78 -25.21
C LEU A 326 -17.89 6.30 -25.61
N ASP A 327 -18.59 5.96 -26.68
CA ASP A 327 -18.80 4.57 -27.14
C ASP A 327 -17.51 3.73 -27.23
N LEU A 328 -16.40 4.36 -27.65
CA LEU A 328 -15.10 3.69 -27.84
C LEU A 328 -14.06 4.08 -26.80
N LEU A 329 -14.34 5.04 -25.93
CA LEU A 329 -13.39 5.63 -24.98
C LEU A 329 -14.11 5.96 -23.69
N THR A 330 -13.77 5.27 -22.62
CA THR A 330 -14.12 5.69 -21.27
C THR A 330 -12.86 6.13 -20.53
N GLY A 331 -12.94 7.21 -19.79
CA GLY A 331 -11.73 7.70 -19.14
C GLY A 331 -11.95 8.69 -18.03
N GLU A 332 -10.87 8.92 -17.30
CA GLU A 332 -10.76 9.80 -16.16
C GLU A 332 -9.53 10.68 -16.32
N TYR A 333 -9.74 12.00 -16.32
CA TYR A 333 -8.67 12.99 -16.26
C TYR A 333 -8.67 13.63 -14.88
N SER A 334 -7.54 13.69 -14.24
CA SER A 334 -7.42 14.45 -13.02
C SER A 334 -6.17 15.33 -13.05
N PHE A 335 -6.32 16.54 -12.56
CA PHE A 335 -5.19 17.43 -12.30
C PHE A 335 -5.35 18.05 -10.93
N GLY A 336 -4.23 18.45 -10.36
CA GLY A 336 -4.28 19.14 -9.09
C GLY A 336 -2.92 19.59 -8.62
N MET A 337 -2.94 20.28 -7.50
CA MET A 337 -1.73 20.73 -6.83
C MET A 337 -1.87 20.57 -5.32
N ASN A 338 -0.75 20.28 -4.70
CA ASN A 338 -0.70 20.24 -3.25
C ASN A 338 0.59 20.85 -2.71
N ARG A 339 0.49 21.34 -1.49
CA ARG A 339 1.61 21.77 -0.67
C ARG A 339 1.55 21.06 0.65
N LYS A 340 2.64 20.43 1.05
CA LYS A 340 2.76 19.71 2.30
C LYS A 340 4.06 20.08 3.01
N LYS A 341 3.99 20.42 4.30
CA LYS A 341 5.19 20.46 5.14
C LYS A 341 5.81 19.06 5.23
N PRO A 342 7.13 18.94 5.36
CA PRO A 342 7.79 17.69 5.66
C PRO A 342 7.16 17.03 6.88
N ASP A 343 7.00 15.72 6.85
CA ASP A 343 6.38 14.99 7.93
C ASP A 343 7.17 15.17 9.23
N PHE A 344 6.45 15.42 10.32
CA PHE A 344 7.06 15.63 11.63
C PHE A 344 7.97 14.45 12.02
N PHE A 345 7.57 13.23 11.71
CA PHE A 345 8.35 12.02 11.97
C PHE A 345 9.66 11.97 11.21
N ASN A 346 9.70 12.47 9.98
CA ASN A 346 10.93 12.53 9.22
C ASN A 346 11.96 13.46 9.85
N LYS A 347 11.51 14.42 10.66
CA LYS A 347 12.38 15.38 11.34
C LYS A 347 12.81 14.96 12.75
N ASN A 348 12.02 14.15 13.43
CA ASN A 348 12.14 13.92 14.86
C ASN A 348 11.99 12.43 15.23
N PHE A 349 12.49 11.55 14.40
CA PHE A 349 12.26 10.13 14.59
C PHE A 349 13.16 9.49 15.65
N ILE A 350 14.29 10.13 16.04
CA ILE A 350 15.32 9.51 16.86
C ILE A 350 15.86 10.50 17.89
N ASP A 351 15.96 10.03 19.13
CA ASP A 351 16.55 10.77 20.23
C ASP A 351 18.06 11.05 20.06
N HIS A 352 18.76 10.34 19.16
CA HIS A 352 20.21 10.40 18.99
C HIS A 352 20.68 11.15 17.74
N ILE A 353 19.79 11.47 16.80
CA ILE A 353 20.14 12.25 15.60
C ILE A 353 19.27 13.50 15.53
N ASP A 354 19.86 14.61 15.86
CA ASP A 354 19.22 15.92 15.73
C ASP A 354 19.30 16.38 14.26
N TRP A 355 18.27 16.07 13.50
CA TRP A 355 18.14 16.57 12.14
C TRP A 355 17.56 17.99 12.16
N GLU A 356 18.29 18.93 12.74
CA GLU A 356 17.97 20.37 12.65
C GLU A 356 18.09 20.87 11.21
N THR A 357 17.14 20.48 10.38
CA THR A 357 17.06 20.99 9.01
C THR A 357 15.84 21.88 8.84
N ASP A 358 16.04 23.10 8.36
CA ASP A 358 14.97 24.02 7.97
C ASP A 358 14.38 23.62 6.62
N LEU A 359 13.65 22.49 6.64
CA LEU A 359 13.05 21.91 5.44
C LEU A 359 11.84 22.75 4.99
N LYS A 360 11.87 23.16 3.74
CA LYS A 360 10.77 23.87 3.08
C LYS A 360 9.61 22.91 2.74
N SER A 361 8.39 23.46 2.65
CA SER A 361 7.24 22.68 2.21
C SER A 361 7.44 22.10 0.81
N THR A 362 7.19 20.81 0.64
CA THR A 362 7.14 20.17 -0.66
C THR A 362 5.89 20.62 -1.42
N ARG A 363 6.05 20.89 -2.71
CA ARG A 363 4.94 21.21 -3.63
C ARG A 363 4.90 20.15 -4.70
N ASN A 364 3.69 19.73 -5.06
CA ASN A 364 3.46 18.82 -6.17
C ASN A 364 2.35 19.35 -7.05
N LEU A 365 2.60 19.39 -8.34
CA LEU A 365 1.59 19.55 -9.39
C LEU A 365 1.47 18.22 -10.11
N PHE A 366 0.26 17.71 -10.28
CA PHE A 366 0.03 16.42 -10.92
C PHE A 366 -1.02 16.48 -12.03
N LEU A 367 -0.81 15.64 -13.01
CA LEU A 367 -1.75 15.35 -14.09
C LEU A 367 -1.86 13.85 -14.23
N ASN A 368 -3.07 13.33 -14.14
CA ASN A 368 -3.33 11.90 -14.34
C ASN A 368 -4.36 11.73 -15.45
N PHE A 369 -4.14 10.74 -16.27
CA PHE A 369 -5.04 10.30 -17.30
C PHE A 369 -5.18 8.80 -17.23
N LYS A 370 -6.39 8.28 -17.03
CA LYS A 370 -6.70 6.86 -17.11
C LYS A 370 -7.77 6.68 -18.16
N SER A 371 -7.56 5.79 -19.09
CA SER A 371 -8.52 5.56 -20.15
C SER A 371 -8.57 4.09 -20.55
N SER A 372 -9.78 3.67 -20.89
CA SER A 372 -10.08 2.37 -21.46
C SER A 372 -10.63 2.57 -22.87
N PHE A 373 -10.05 1.88 -23.83
CA PHE A 373 -10.41 1.95 -25.24
C PHE A 373 -11.06 0.65 -25.69
N PHE A 374 -11.97 0.76 -26.67
CA PHE A 374 -12.63 -0.38 -27.31
C PHE A 374 -13.24 -1.37 -26.32
N ASN A 375 -14.14 -0.92 -25.45
CA ASN A 375 -14.80 -1.73 -24.43
C ASN A 375 -13.79 -2.44 -23.51
N ASN A 376 -12.83 -1.70 -22.98
CA ASN A 376 -11.76 -2.20 -22.10
C ASN A 376 -10.76 -3.16 -22.78
N LEU A 377 -10.62 -3.11 -24.09
CA LEU A 377 -9.58 -3.86 -24.76
C LEU A 377 -8.19 -3.36 -24.41
N PHE A 378 -8.00 -2.04 -24.29
CA PHE A 378 -6.77 -1.39 -23.89
C PHE A 378 -7.01 -0.45 -22.73
N ASN A 379 -6.13 -0.49 -21.76
CA ASN A 379 -6.12 0.52 -20.72
C ASN A 379 -4.79 1.26 -20.75
N ILE A 380 -4.87 2.57 -20.73
CA ILE A 380 -3.74 3.50 -20.66
C ILE A 380 -3.87 4.28 -19.37
N ASN A 381 -2.83 4.25 -18.54
CA ASN A 381 -2.70 5.11 -17.38
C ASN A 381 -1.45 5.95 -17.56
N PHE A 382 -1.61 7.24 -17.55
CA PHE A 382 -0.54 8.23 -17.63
C PHE A 382 -0.54 9.07 -16.38
N HIS A 383 0.62 9.27 -15.77
CA HIS A 383 0.82 10.10 -14.59
C HIS A 383 2.02 11.01 -14.82
N TYR A 384 1.82 12.30 -14.62
CA TYR A 384 2.88 13.29 -14.58
C TYR A 384 2.85 14.00 -13.23
N ASN A 385 4.00 14.17 -12.63
CA ASN A 385 4.18 14.93 -11.40
C ASN A 385 5.36 15.88 -11.53
N LYS A 386 5.16 17.12 -11.09
CA LYS A 386 6.23 18.11 -10.91
C LYS A 386 6.39 18.39 -9.43
N LEU A 387 7.48 17.88 -8.87
CA LEU A 387 7.81 17.98 -7.45
C LEU A 387 8.84 19.09 -7.22
N LYS A 388 8.62 19.94 -6.22
CA LYS A 388 9.58 20.93 -5.75
C LYS A 388 9.84 20.73 -4.26
N ASN A 389 11.08 20.94 -3.83
CA ASN A 389 11.50 20.73 -2.45
C ASN A 389 11.23 19.28 -1.99
N PHE A 390 11.63 18.31 -2.79
CA PHE A 390 11.45 16.90 -2.48
C PHE A 390 12.37 16.47 -1.33
N VAL A 391 11.82 15.83 -0.31
CA VAL A 391 12.55 15.37 0.87
C VAL A 391 12.87 13.89 0.73
N PHE A 392 14.10 13.52 0.99
CA PHE A 392 14.58 12.13 0.90
C PHE A 392 15.72 11.91 1.90
N TYR A 393 16.08 10.64 2.14
CA TYR A 393 17.28 10.28 2.90
C TYR A 393 18.41 10.00 1.91
N ASP A 394 19.54 10.65 2.12
CA ASP A 394 20.75 10.46 1.32
C ASP A 394 21.52 9.19 1.73
N ASP A 395 22.66 8.94 1.11
CA ASP A 395 23.54 7.80 1.35
C ASP A 395 24.21 7.82 2.74
N ASN A 396 24.26 8.98 3.38
CA ASN A 396 24.72 9.15 4.75
C ASN A 396 23.57 9.12 5.78
N PHE A 397 22.38 8.69 5.38
CA PHE A 397 21.14 8.66 6.19
C PHE A 397 20.61 10.04 6.60
N PHE A 398 21.20 11.13 6.14
CA PHE A 398 20.68 12.44 6.46
C PHE A 398 19.41 12.76 5.70
N LEU A 399 18.48 13.38 6.42
CA LEU A 399 17.27 13.91 5.82
C LEU A 399 17.60 15.18 5.04
N THR A 400 17.63 15.07 3.74
CA THR A 400 17.98 16.14 2.82
C THR A 400 16.79 16.57 1.96
N GLN A 401 16.93 17.76 1.35
CA GLN A 401 15.90 18.31 0.49
C GLN A 401 16.47 18.75 -0.85
N PHE A 402 15.96 18.19 -1.91
CA PHE A 402 16.23 18.63 -3.26
C PHE A 402 15.41 19.89 -3.59
N SER A 403 16.07 21.05 -3.66
CA SER A 403 15.40 22.34 -3.79
C SER A 403 14.84 22.63 -5.19
N ASN A 404 15.41 22.00 -6.23
CA ASN A 404 15.00 22.16 -7.61
C ASN A 404 13.75 21.33 -7.94
N ASN A 405 13.28 21.45 -9.18
CA ASN A 405 12.15 20.66 -9.65
C ASN A 405 12.59 19.25 -10.06
N ILE A 406 11.74 18.28 -9.78
CA ILE A 406 11.80 16.92 -10.31
C ILE A 406 10.54 16.71 -11.14
N ASP A 407 10.71 16.49 -12.43
CA ASP A 407 9.62 16.06 -13.29
C ASP A 407 9.60 14.53 -13.34
N TYR A 408 8.49 13.91 -13.00
CA TYR A 408 8.29 12.47 -13.03
C TYR A 408 7.15 12.10 -13.94
N LEU A 409 7.42 11.16 -14.83
CA LEU A 409 6.46 10.63 -15.79
C LEU A 409 6.33 9.12 -15.63
N ASN A 410 5.10 8.63 -15.65
CA ASN A 410 4.78 7.21 -15.66
C ASN A 410 3.68 6.94 -16.70
N LEU A 411 3.93 5.97 -17.56
CA LEU A 411 2.99 5.46 -18.55
C LEU A 411 2.82 3.95 -18.33
N ASN A 412 1.59 3.52 -18.11
CA ASN A 412 1.22 2.12 -18.01
C ASN A 412 0.24 1.77 -19.14
N LEU A 413 0.61 0.79 -19.92
CA LEU A 413 -0.22 0.20 -20.96
C LEU A 413 -0.54 -1.23 -20.54
N ASN A 414 -1.80 -1.57 -20.45
CA ASN A 414 -2.17 -2.93 -20.11
C ASN A 414 -3.32 -3.47 -20.97
N LYS A 415 -3.30 -4.76 -21.13
CA LYS A 415 -4.25 -5.48 -21.96
C LYS A 415 -4.40 -6.94 -21.52
N LYS A 416 -5.63 -7.55 -21.62
CA LYS A 416 -5.94 -8.96 -21.30
C LYS A 416 -6.63 -9.67 -22.43
N TRP A 417 -6.17 -10.76 -22.87
CA TRP A 417 -6.79 -11.65 -23.81
C TRP A 417 -7.68 -12.65 -23.08
N ASN A 418 -8.90 -12.82 -23.53
CA ASN A 418 -9.77 -13.87 -23.02
C ASN A 418 -10.06 -14.86 -24.16
N PHE A 419 -9.57 -16.08 -23.98
CA PHE A 419 -9.91 -17.22 -24.81
C PHE A 419 -10.83 -18.14 -23.98
N LYS A 420 -11.40 -19.15 -24.59
CA LYS A 420 -12.37 -20.05 -23.93
C LYS A 420 -11.92 -20.51 -22.53
N ASN A 421 -10.71 -21.04 -22.41
CA ASN A 421 -10.15 -21.58 -21.18
C ASN A 421 -8.91 -20.81 -20.68
N PHE A 422 -8.38 -19.89 -21.48
CA PHE A 422 -7.19 -19.11 -21.20
C PHE A 422 -7.52 -17.63 -21.05
N SER A 423 -6.82 -16.96 -20.14
CA SER A 423 -6.72 -15.51 -20.20
C SER A 423 -5.25 -15.11 -20.00
N ILE A 424 -4.78 -14.18 -20.79
CA ILE A 424 -3.44 -13.64 -20.72
C ILE A 424 -3.56 -12.16 -20.38
N PHE A 425 -2.98 -11.76 -19.27
CA PHE A 425 -2.82 -10.36 -18.90
C PHE A 425 -1.40 -9.91 -19.19
N GLN A 426 -1.26 -8.70 -19.71
CA GLN A 426 0.03 -8.09 -19.98
C GLN A 426 0.00 -6.63 -19.62
N ALA A 427 1.06 -6.15 -19.00
CA ALA A 427 1.25 -4.76 -18.67
C ALA A 427 2.69 -4.33 -18.97
N ILE A 428 2.82 -3.16 -19.56
CA ILE A 428 4.09 -2.48 -19.80
C ILE A 428 4.05 -1.18 -19.03
N TYR A 429 5.06 -0.96 -18.21
CA TYR A 429 5.26 0.28 -17.47
C TYR A 429 6.51 0.97 -17.99
N PHE A 430 6.37 2.22 -18.31
CA PHE A 430 7.48 3.10 -18.63
C PHE A 430 7.46 4.25 -17.65
N GLN A 431 8.60 4.50 -17.00
CA GLN A 431 8.72 5.58 -16.04
C GLN A 431 10.06 6.30 -16.17
N LYS A 432 10.05 7.60 -15.97
CA LYS A 432 11.24 8.44 -16.08
C LYS A 432 11.15 9.64 -15.15
N SER A 433 12.20 9.90 -14.43
CA SER A 433 12.43 11.15 -13.71
C SER A 433 13.40 12.01 -14.51
N PHE A 434 13.19 13.32 -14.48
CA PHE A 434 14.06 14.32 -15.08
C PHE A 434 14.54 15.23 -13.96
N PHE A 435 15.84 15.41 -13.89
CA PHE A 435 16.51 16.27 -12.92
C PHE A 435 17.31 17.33 -13.68
N ASP A 436 17.52 18.47 -13.03
CA ASP A 436 18.35 19.53 -13.58
C ASP A 436 19.85 19.13 -13.65
N SER A 437 20.25 18.02 -13.00
CA SER A 437 21.59 17.47 -13.00
C SER A 437 21.56 15.96 -12.81
N ASP A 438 22.41 15.23 -13.52
CA ASP A 438 22.56 13.76 -13.45
C ASP A 438 23.05 13.27 -12.08
N LEU A 439 23.72 14.13 -11.30
CA LEU A 439 24.20 13.84 -9.93
C LEU A 439 23.07 13.38 -8.99
N TYR A 440 21.82 13.78 -9.26
CA TYR A 440 20.67 13.49 -8.41
C TYR A 440 19.78 12.37 -8.94
N SER A 441 20.20 11.67 -10.00
CA SER A 441 19.39 10.61 -10.63
C SER A 441 19.03 9.46 -9.69
N ASN A 442 19.76 9.30 -8.58
CA ASN A 442 19.55 8.26 -7.57
C ASN A 442 18.46 8.60 -6.55
N ILE A 443 18.05 9.87 -6.43
CA ILE A 443 17.02 10.31 -5.46
C ILE A 443 15.71 9.59 -5.70
N LEU A 444 15.25 9.55 -6.97
CA LEU A 444 14.08 8.80 -7.42
C LEU A 444 14.52 7.65 -8.33
N SER A 445 15.14 6.64 -7.73
CA SER A 445 15.61 5.48 -8.47
C SER A 445 14.54 4.42 -8.58
N PHE A 446 14.19 4.08 -9.83
CA PHE A 446 13.26 2.99 -10.18
C PHE A 446 13.55 2.49 -11.60
N PRO A 447 13.11 1.27 -11.96
CA PRO A 447 13.33 0.76 -13.30
C PRO A 447 12.58 1.62 -14.33
N LYS A 448 13.29 2.06 -15.39
CA LYS A 448 12.70 2.85 -16.48
C LYS A 448 11.65 2.08 -17.27
N PHE A 449 11.79 0.76 -17.32
CA PHE A 449 10.90 -0.16 -18.02
C PHE A 449 10.60 -1.37 -17.15
N LEU A 450 9.34 -1.77 -17.09
CA LEU A 450 8.90 -2.99 -16.43
C LEU A 450 7.84 -3.67 -17.29
N TYR A 451 7.95 -4.98 -17.45
CA TYR A 451 6.97 -5.83 -18.11
C TYR A 451 6.43 -6.86 -17.15
N HIS A 452 5.11 -7.05 -17.16
CA HIS A 452 4.41 -8.07 -16.39
C HIS A 452 3.47 -8.85 -17.31
N GLN A 453 3.54 -10.17 -17.24
CA GLN A 453 2.62 -11.08 -17.93
C GLN A 453 2.07 -12.10 -16.95
N SER A 454 0.76 -12.35 -17.01
CA SER A 454 0.09 -13.40 -16.25
C SER A 454 -0.74 -14.25 -17.21
N ILE A 455 -0.48 -15.57 -17.21
CA ILE A 455 -1.20 -16.55 -18.02
C ILE A 455 -2.07 -17.38 -17.09
N ASN A 456 -3.37 -17.29 -17.28
CA ASN A 456 -4.34 -18.03 -16.48
C ASN A 456 -5.01 -19.09 -17.36
N TYR A 457 -5.08 -20.31 -16.87
CA TYR A 457 -5.82 -21.39 -17.48
C TYR A 457 -6.85 -21.95 -16.52
N SER A 458 -8.02 -22.27 -17.01
CA SER A 458 -9.07 -22.86 -16.19
C SER A 458 -9.78 -23.99 -16.93
N TYR A 459 -9.84 -25.16 -16.27
CA TYR A 459 -10.43 -26.38 -16.81
C TYR A 459 -11.42 -26.97 -15.84
N ASN A 460 -12.58 -27.37 -16.35
CA ASN A 460 -13.62 -28.04 -15.55
C ASN A 460 -13.41 -29.55 -15.66
N PHE A 461 -12.81 -30.18 -14.62
CA PHE A 461 -12.70 -31.65 -14.55
C PHE A 461 -14.07 -32.29 -14.48
N THR A 462 -14.97 -31.72 -13.69
CA THR A 462 -16.36 -32.15 -13.56
C THR A 462 -17.24 -30.90 -13.46
N LYS A 463 -18.56 -31.05 -13.45
CA LYS A 463 -19.50 -29.94 -13.19
C LYS A 463 -19.26 -29.24 -11.85
N LYS A 464 -18.56 -29.88 -10.90
CA LYS A 464 -18.34 -29.37 -9.53
C LYS A 464 -16.89 -29.03 -9.23
N ILE A 465 -15.91 -29.55 -10.00
CA ILE A 465 -14.47 -29.36 -9.74
C ILE A 465 -13.83 -28.63 -10.89
N LYS A 466 -13.20 -27.50 -10.58
CA LYS A 466 -12.50 -26.64 -11.53
C LYS A 466 -11.03 -26.53 -11.17
N LEU A 467 -10.15 -26.89 -12.08
CA LEU A 467 -8.71 -26.57 -12.03
C LEU A 467 -8.52 -25.12 -12.47
N LYS A 468 -7.72 -24.37 -11.71
CA LYS A 468 -7.19 -23.07 -12.13
C LYS A 468 -5.68 -23.08 -11.98
N THR A 469 -4.99 -22.66 -13.02
CA THR A 469 -3.55 -22.42 -13.00
C THR A 469 -3.26 -20.99 -13.39
N CYS A 470 -2.21 -20.43 -12.83
CA CYS A 470 -1.70 -19.11 -13.15
C CYS A 470 -0.18 -19.18 -13.20
N LEU A 471 0.40 -18.59 -14.23
CA LEU A 471 1.85 -18.40 -14.37
C LEU A 471 2.10 -16.90 -14.48
N ASP A 472 2.87 -16.34 -13.56
CA ASP A 472 3.27 -14.95 -13.54
C ASP A 472 4.72 -14.77 -13.91
N PHE A 473 4.97 -13.82 -14.80
CA PHE A 473 6.30 -13.42 -15.28
C PHE A 473 6.45 -11.91 -15.13
N LYS A 474 7.53 -11.45 -14.50
CA LYS A 474 7.87 -10.04 -14.36
C LYS A 474 9.34 -9.83 -14.69
N ILE A 475 9.66 -8.76 -15.42
CA ILE A 475 11.04 -8.36 -15.71
C ILE A 475 11.13 -6.84 -15.75
N HIS A 476 12.24 -6.27 -15.32
CA HIS A 476 12.46 -4.83 -15.34
C HIS A 476 13.89 -4.46 -15.77
N SER A 477 14.07 -3.21 -16.21
CA SER A 477 15.36 -2.64 -16.54
C SER A 477 16.21 -2.40 -15.28
N ASN A 478 17.51 -2.24 -15.45
CA ASN A 478 18.40 -1.89 -14.35
C ASN A 478 18.05 -0.54 -13.74
N TYR A 479 18.14 -0.47 -12.42
CA TYR A 479 18.01 0.75 -11.63
C TYR A 479 18.88 0.64 -10.36
N PHE A 480 19.19 1.74 -9.71
CA PHE A 480 19.84 1.72 -8.39
C PHE A 480 18.83 1.27 -7.33
N VAL A 481 19.10 0.16 -6.65
CA VAL A 481 18.25 -0.31 -5.56
C VAL A 481 18.41 0.60 -4.34
N LYS A 482 17.36 0.71 -3.55
CA LYS A 482 17.42 1.45 -2.28
C LYS A 482 18.07 0.59 -1.20
N ASN A 483 18.78 1.22 -0.28
CA ASN A 483 19.18 0.59 0.97
C ASN A 483 18.05 0.70 1.99
N TYR A 484 18.06 -0.20 2.97
CA TYR A 484 17.10 -0.21 4.07
C TYR A 484 17.81 -0.12 5.41
N THR A 485 17.33 0.74 6.30
CA THR A 485 17.79 0.81 7.68
C THR A 485 16.71 0.34 8.65
N PRO A 486 16.97 -0.73 9.41
CA PRO A 486 16.01 -1.31 10.33
C PRO A 486 15.60 -0.39 11.48
N SER A 487 16.56 0.32 12.09
CA SER A 487 16.31 1.22 13.21
C SER A 487 15.22 2.25 12.88
N PHE A 488 15.27 2.80 11.69
CA PHE A 488 14.33 3.81 11.21
C PHE A 488 13.16 3.24 10.43
N SER A 489 13.29 2.01 9.92
CA SER A 489 12.32 1.37 9.01
C SER A 489 12.06 2.20 7.77
N PHE A 490 13.08 2.80 7.19
CA PHE A 490 12.98 3.53 5.93
C PHE A 490 14.04 3.11 4.90
N PHE A 491 13.80 3.52 3.66
CA PHE A 491 14.72 3.33 2.55
C PHE A 491 15.45 4.62 2.23
N TYR A 492 16.76 4.53 2.04
CA TYR A 492 17.61 5.64 1.66
C TYR A 492 18.25 5.42 0.29
N SER A 493 18.71 6.51 -0.32
CA SER A 493 19.33 6.47 -1.64
C SER A 493 20.76 5.95 -1.54
N GLN A 494 21.21 5.22 -2.55
CA GLN A 494 22.59 4.81 -2.72
C GLN A 494 22.94 4.81 -4.22
N GLY A 495 24.22 4.93 -4.56
CA GLY A 495 24.73 5.04 -5.93
C GLY A 495 25.49 3.82 -6.45
N ASP A 496 25.70 2.79 -5.63
CA ASP A 496 26.68 1.74 -5.92
C ASP A 496 26.07 0.52 -6.58
N VAL A 497 24.94 0.03 -6.05
CA VAL A 497 24.35 -1.22 -6.50
C VAL A 497 23.21 -0.99 -7.48
N LYS A 498 23.40 -1.49 -8.71
CA LYS A 498 22.33 -1.55 -9.74
C LYS A 498 21.83 -2.97 -9.89
N PHE A 499 20.53 -3.09 -10.04
CA PHE A 499 19.88 -4.36 -10.26
C PHE A 499 18.81 -4.30 -11.36
N GLY A 500 18.55 -5.44 -12.02
CA GLY A 500 17.50 -5.62 -13.03
C GLY A 500 17.88 -6.63 -14.12
N LYS A 501 17.03 -6.73 -15.16
CA LYS A 501 17.14 -7.65 -16.31
C LYS A 501 16.97 -9.14 -15.96
N ILE A 502 16.60 -9.47 -14.74
CA ILE A 502 16.34 -10.84 -14.33
C ILE A 502 14.82 -11.03 -14.18
N PRO A 503 14.29 -12.11 -14.74
CA PRO A 503 12.87 -12.40 -14.63
C PRO A 503 12.50 -12.89 -13.20
N PHE A 504 11.33 -12.52 -12.72
CA PHE A 504 10.68 -13.11 -11.56
C PHE A 504 9.56 -14.03 -12.06
N LEU A 505 9.59 -15.28 -11.66
CA LEU A 505 8.66 -16.32 -12.09
C LEU A 505 7.93 -16.90 -10.88
N SER A 506 6.60 -16.97 -10.96
CA SER A 506 5.79 -17.69 -9.98
C SER A 506 4.65 -18.44 -10.65
N ALA A 507 4.21 -19.52 -10.02
CA ALA A 507 3.08 -20.32 -10.50
C ALA A 507 2.10 -20.61 -9.37
N LYS A 508 0.83 -20.70 -9.72
CA LYS A 508 -0.26 -21.09 -8.83
C LYS A 508 -1.10 -22.16 -9.48
N ILE A 509 -1.36 -23.24 -8.75
CA ILE A 509 -2.24 -24.33 -9.18
C ILE A 509 -3.29 -24.51 -8.10
N SER A 510 -4.58 -24.58 -8.45
CA SER A 510 -5.64 -24.79 -7.47
C SER A 510 -6.79 -25.63 -8.02
N LEU A 511 -7.30 -26.49 -7.17
CA LEU A 511 -8.54 -27.23 -7.35
C LEU A 511 -9.65 -26.54 -6.55
N ASN A 512 -10.70 -26.15 -7.23
CA ASN A 512 -11.80 -25.39 -6.66
C ASN A 512 -13.09 -26.18 -6.77
N ARG A 513 -13.80 -26.35 -5.65
CA ARG A 513 -15.10 -26.99 -5.57
C ARG A 513 -16.03 -26.11 -4.76
N SER A 514 -17.05 -25.50 -5.40
CA SER A 514 -17.99 -24.57 -4.74
C SER A 514 -17.35 -23.67 -3.67
N ASN A 515 -17.40 -24.09 -2.43
CA ASN A 515 -16.96 -23.33 -1.24
C ASN A 515 -15.55 -23.67 -0.77
N PHE A 516 -14.90 -24.63 -1.40
CA PHE A 516 -13.57 -25.13 -0.98
C PHE A 516 -12.55 -25.01 -2.10
N SER A 517 -11.36 -24.57 -1.79
CA SER A 517 -10.22 -24.54 -2.70
C SER A 517 -8.97 -25.05 -2.01
N LEU A 518 -8.27 -25.95 -2.67
CA LEU A 518 -6.93 -26.42 -2.29
C LEU A 518 -5.96 -26.04 -3.38
N GLY A 519 -4.76 -25.59 -3.03
CA GLY A 519 -3.79 -25.26 -4.06
C GLY A 519 -2.36 -25.15 -3.58
N LEU A 520 -1.49 -25.01 -4.58
CA LEU A 520 -0.05 -24.87 -4.45
C LEU A 520 0.36 -23.52 -5.06
N LEU A 521 1.16 -22.77 -4.35
CA LEU A 521 1.88 -21.59 -4.83
C LEU A 521 3.35 -21.95 -4.94
N ILE A 522 3.95 -21.69 -6.07
CA ILE A 522 5.37 -21.90 -6.35
C ILE A 522 5.93 -20.52 -6.65
N ASN A 523 6.91 -20.09 -5.87
CA ASN A 523 7.44 -18.74 -5.94
C ASN A 523 8.92 -18.76 -6.24
N ASP A 524 9.40 -17.67 -6.83
CA ASP A 524 10.80 -17.45 -7.13
C ASP A 524 11.44 -18.61 -7.92
N ILE A 525 10.68 -19.13 -8.91
CA ILE A 525 11.08 -20.29 -9.72
C ILE A 525 12.45 -20.06 -10.39
N GLN A 526 12.73 -18.82 -10.79
CA GLN A 526 14.00 -18.44 -11.43
C GLN A 526 15.21 -18.69 -10.53
N SER A 527 15.07 -18.64 -9.21
CA SER A 527 16.19 -18.85 -8.28
C SER A 527 16.68 -20.30 -8.24
N SER A 528 15.97 -21.24 -8.88
CA SER A 528 16.42 -22.63 -9.03
C SER A 528 17.39 -22.85 -10.21
N PHE A 529 17.51 -21.89 -11.14
CA PHE A 529 18.35 -21.99 -12.35
C PHE A 529 19.08 -20.69 -12.72
N MET A 530 18.94 -19.63 -11.94
CA MET A 530 19.62 -18.35 -12.08
C MET A 530 20.17 -17.91 -10.72
N ASP A 531 21.23 -17.13 -10.74
CA ASP A 531 21.76 -16.51 -9.53
C ASP A 531 20.71 -15.60 -8.91
N ARG A 532 20.73 -15.53 -7.59
CA ARG A 532 19.85 -14.63 -6.85
C ARG A 532 20.27 -13.18 -7.08
N VAL A 533 19.31 -12.34 -6.89
CA VAL A 533 19.39 -10.94 -7.23
C VAL A 533 19.03 -10.09 -6.03
N TYR A 534 19.58 -8.90 -5.98
CA TYR A 534 19.33 -7.98 -4.88
C TYR A 534 17.95 -7.34 -5.02
N LEU A 535 17.17 -7.39 -3.94
CA LEU A 535 15.98 -6.57 -3.78
C LEU A 535 16.33 -5.22 -3.15
N ASN A 536 17.30 -5.23 -2.24
CA ASN A 536 18.00 -4.10 -1.64
C ASN A 536 19.49 -4.40 -1.64
N SER A 537 20.36 -3.47 -1.29
CA SER A 537 21.81 -3.68 -1.39
C SER A 537 22.34 -4.86 -0.55
N HIS A 538 21.66 -5.24 0.52
CA HIS A 538 22.07 -6.35 1.40
C HIS A 538 21.03 -7.46 1.51
N TYR A 539 19.96 -7.44 0.69
CA TYR A 539 18.91 -8.44 0.70
C TYR A 539 18.75 -9.06 -0.68
N ASN A 540 19.05 -10.34 -0.76
CA ASN A 540 18.81 -11.11 -1.96
C ASN A 540 17.31 -11.39 -2.16
N SER A 541 16.92 -11.66 -3.41
CA SER A 541 15.62 -12.22 -3.71
C SER A 541 15.42 -13.55 -2.97
N ASN A 542 14.16 -13.88 -2.70
CA ASN A 542 13.85 -15.14 -2.05
C ASN A 542 14.36 -16.32 -2.85
N PRO A 543 14.80 -17.42 -2.20
CA PRO A 543 15.05 -18.68 -2.86
C PRO A 543 13.73 -19.31 -3.34
N PHE A 544 13.85 -20.27 -4.23
CA PHE A 544 12.72 -21.11 -4.62
C PHE A 544 11.97 -21.64 -3.41
N ASN A 545 10.66 -21.45 -3.37
CA ASN A 545 9.82 -21.95 -2.31
C ASN A 545 8.43 -22.32 -2.82
N PHE A 546 7.75 -23.17 -2.07
CA PHE A 546 6.37 -23.51 -2.36
C PHE A 546 5.51 -23.46 -1.09
N ASN A 547 4.24 -23.14 -1.28
CA ASN A 547 3.28 -23.00 -0.21
C ASN A 547 2.01 -23.76 -0.57
N LEU A 548 1.48 -24.52 0.37
CA LEU A 548 0.17 -25.14 0.25
C LEU A 548 -0.87 -24.22 0.86
N PHE A 549 -2.01 -24.05 0.21
CA PHE A 549 -3.10 -23.26 0.77
C PHE A 549 -4.43 -23.99 0.71
N ILE A 550 -5.26 -23.70 1.69
CA ILE A 550 -6.65 -24.11 1.80
C ILE A 550 -7.49 -22.86 1.97
N LYS A 551 -8.57 -22.78 1.21
CA LYS A 551 -9.55 -21.71 1.28
C LYS A 551 -10.92 -22.32 1.43
N TRP A 552 -11.64 -21.93 2.46
CA TRP A 552 -12.98 -22.43 2.74
C TRP A 552 -13.95 -21.28 2.97
N ARG A 553 -15.05 -21.28 2.24
CA ARG A 553 -16.17 -20.35 2.41
C ARG A 553 -17.33 -21.07 3.07
N PHE A 554 -17.82 -20.48 4.15
CA PHE A 554 -19.02 -20.95 4.82
C PHE A 554 -20.20 -20.17 4.25
N LEU A 555 -21.16 -20.88 3.72
CA LEU A 555 -22.46 -20.33 3.34
C LEU A 555 -23.44 -20.84 4.39
N ASP A 556 -23.97 -19.96 5.20
CA ASP A 556 -25.09 -20.26 6.09
C ASP A 556 -26.40 -20.07 5.35
#